data_c2886a9ea720011a759ca3ec504244cd
#
_entry.id   c2886a9ea720011a759ca3ec504244cd
#
_cell.length_a   1.000
_cell.length_b   1.000
_cell.length_c   1.000
_cell.angle_alpha   90.00
_cell.angle_beta   90.00
_cell.angle_gamma   90.00
#
_symmetry.space_group_name_H-M   'P 1'
#
loop_
_entity.id
_entity.type
_entity.pdbx_description
1 polymer ?
#
loop_
_entity_poly.entity_id
_entity_poly.type
_entity_poly.pdbx_seq_one_letter_code
_entity_poly.pdbx_strand_id
1 'polypeptide(L)'
;MCDTCGCGQGDVIPVEIRENLLAENDRAAAHNREHFHRHGVLAVNLMGSPGSGKTALLEATARAGGQRALAAVSGDLATDRDAERLRQAGIRSRSITTGSACHLDARLVHRALHGIELDGVDHFFIENVGNLVCPAIFDLGQTVSVVALAVTEGEDKPLKYPVMFQHVDLVVLTKLDLLPHLPGVSVDAYERSLRQVAPAVPLIGVSAVSGTGMQDWLSWLDARRVDIETAAASADPR
;
A
#
# COMPACT_ATOMS: atom_id res chain seq x y z
N MET A 1 -35.35 33.45 3.09
CA MET A 1 -34.27 33.14 4.04
C MET A 1 -34.61 31.80 4.65
N CYS A 2 -33.91 30.76 4.29
CA CYS A 2 -34.14 29.40 4.80
C CYS A 2 -33.11 29.11 5.89
N ASP A 3 -33.55 29.24 7.14
CA ASP A 3 -32.72 29.01 8.33
C ASP A 3 -32.76 27.54 8.83
N THR A 4 -33.15 26.56 7.98
CA THR A 4 -33.37 25.18 8.44
C THR A 4 -32.83 24.08 7.52
N CYS A 5 -32.04 24.40 6.49
CA CYS A 5 -31.35 23.36 5.74
C CYS A 5 -29.86 23.43 6.09
N GLY A 6 -29.38 22.60 6.99
CA GLY A 6 -27.97 22.49 7.43
C GLY A 6 -26.97 22.18 6.32
N CYS A 7 -27.06 22.88 5.20
CA CYS A 7 -26.18 22.80 4.04
C CYS A 7 -25.04 23.81 4.18
N GLY A 8 -24.05 23.55 5.01
CA GLY A 8 -22.88 24.39 4.95
C GLY A 8 -22.21 24.73 6.26
N GLN A 9 -21.69 23.74 6.89
CA GLN A 9 -20.44 23.82 7.63
C GLN A 9 -19.90 22.39 7.62
N GLY A 10 -19.11 22.05 6.60
CA GLY A 10 -18.16 20.98 6.74
C GLY A 10 -17.31 21.35 7.96
N ASP A 11 -17.31 20.52 8.99
CA ASP A 11 -16.47 20.72 10.18
C ASP A 11 -15.03 20.91 9.71
N VAL A 12 -14.61 22.17 9.61
CA VAL A 12 -13.22 22.54 9.34
C VAL A 12 -12.48 22.19 10.62
N ILE A 13 -11.83 21.02 10.64
CA ILE A 13 -10.96 20.63 11.75
C ILE A 13 -9.91 21.72 11.90
N PRO A 14 -9.82 22.38 13.07
CA PRO A 14 -8.81 23.42 13.30
C PRO A 14 -7.41 22.90 12.97
N VAL A 15 -6.57 23.73 12.36
CA VAL A 15 -5.21 23.37 11.91
C VAL A 15 -4.41 22.76 13.06
N GLU A 16 -4.50 23.29 14.27
CA GLU A 16 -3.83 22.78 15.47
C GLU A 16 -4.24 21.33 15.84
N ILE A 17 -5.53 20.99 15.68
CA ILE A 17 -6.01 19.61 15.92
C ILE A 17 -5.45 18.68 14.86
N ARG A 18 -5.40 19.11 13.60
CA ARG A 18 -4.85 18.33 12.50
C ARG A 18 -3.34 18.09 12.68
N GLU A 19 -2.59 19.11 13.07
CA GLU A 19 -1.15 19.01 13.35
C GLU A 19 -0.88 18.06 14.52
N ASN A 20 -1.67 18.12 15.60
CA ASN A 20 -1.54 17.21 16.73
C ASN A 20 -1.84 15.76 16.36
N LEU A 21 -2.88 15.52 15.55
CA LEU A 21 -3.22 14.16 15.08
C LEU A 21 -2.11 13.58 14.21
N LEU A 22 -1.50 14.37 13.33
CA LEU A 22 -0.37 13.94 12.51
C LEU A 22 0.86 13.65 13.37
N ALA A 23 1.18 14.51 14.35
CA ALA A 23 2.31 14.31 15.25
C ALA A 23 2.16 13.04 16.13
N GLU A 24 0.94 12.69 16.54
CA GLU A 24 0.67 11.41 17.23
C GLU A 24 0.84 10.21 16.30
N ASN A 25 0.36 10.33 15.06
CA ASN A 25 0.54 9.31 14.04
C ASN A 25 2.02 9.07 13.76
N ASP A 26 2.82 10.13 13.60
CA ASP A 26 4.25 10.05 13.27
C ASP A 26 5.05 9.36 14.37
N ARG A 27 4.69 9.58 15.65
CA ARG A 27 5.29 8.85 16.78
C ARG A 27 4.98 7.35 16.71
N ALA A 28 3.74 6.98 16.41
CA ALA A 28 3.36 5.58 16.25
C ALA A 28 4.02 4.96 15.01
N ALA A 29 4.14 5.71 13.92
CA ALA A 29 4.84 5.29 12.70
C ALA A 29 6.33 5.02 12.97
N ALA A 30 7.00 5.92 13.70
CA ALA A 30 8.40 5.72 14.09
C ALA A 30 8.58 4.42 14.90
N HIS A 31 7.67 4.13 15.83
CA HIS A 31 7.69 2.89 16.60
C HIS A 31 7.47 1.65 15.72
N ASN A 32 6.51 1.69 14.79
CA ASN A 32 6.29 0.60 13.85
C ASN A 32 7.53 0.35 12.98
N ARG A 33 8.16 1.42 12.48
CA ARG A 33 9.39 1.33 11.67
C ARG A 33 10.52 0.67 12.42
N GLU A 34 10.73 1.05 13.68
CA GLU A 34 11.72 0.41 14.54
C GLU A 34 11.41 -1.07 14.76
N HIS A 35 10.13 -1.42 14.90
CA HIS A 35 9.71 -2.80 15.06
C HIS A 35 10.01 -3.63 13.81
N PHE A 36 9.68 -3.16 12.62
CA PHE A 36 10.02 -3.82 11.35
C PHE A 36 11.54 -3.95 11.16
N HIS A 37 12.27 -2.86 11.42
CA HIS A 37 13.72 -2.85 11.28
C HIS A 37 14.41 -3.86 12.19
N ARG A 38 13.94 -4.00 13.43
CA ARG A 38 14.49 -4.93 14.44
C ARG A 38 14.35 -6.40 14.02
N HIS A 39 13.33 -6.73 13.24
CA HIS A 39 13.10 -8.07 12.70
C HIS A 39 13.63 -8.25 11.27
N GLY A 40 14.27 -7.25 10.67
CA GLY A 40 14.78 -7.31 9.28
C GLY A 40 13.68 -7.47 8.23
N VAL A 41 12.49 -6.95 8.50
CA VAL A 41 11.30 -7.08 7.66
C VAL A 41 11.16 -5.89 6.72
N LEU A 42 10.97 -6.15 5.42
CA LEU A 42 10.55 -5.11 4.48
C LEU A 42 9.05 -4.83 4.66
N ALA A 43 8.72 -3.66 5.19
CA ALA A 43 7.34 -3.21 5.35
C ALA A 43 6.87 -2.41 4.13
N VAL A 44 5.79 -2.85 3.48
CA VAL A 44 5.24 -2.28 2.26
C VAL A 44 3.84 -1.73 2.52
N ASN A 45 3.62 -0.42 2.37
CA ASN A 45 2.28 0.16 2.35
C ASN A 45 1.70 0.02 0.93
N LEU A 46 0.71 -0.87 0.75
CA LEU A 46 0.06 -1.14 -0.52
C LEU A 46 -1.26 -0.37 -0.61
N MET A 47 -1.27 0.66 -1.43
CA MET A 47 -2.39 1.59 -1.63
C MET A 47 -3.04 1.39 -3.01
N GLY A 48 -4.18 2.02 -3.23
CA GLY A 48 -4.90 2.01 -4.52
C GLY A 48 -6.40 2.06 -4.36
N SER A 49 -7.12 2.29 -5.44
CA SER A 49 -8.59 2.34 -5.48
C SER A 49 -9.23 1.02 -5.00
N PRO A 50 -10.50 1.05 -4.59
CA PRO A 50 -11.28 -0.18 -4.48
C PRO A 50 -11.25 -0.92 -5.82
N GLY A 51 -11.01 -2.24 -5.79
CA GLY A 51 -10.92 -3.05 -7.00
C GLY A 51 -9.65 -2.89 -7.83
N SER A 52 -8.63 -2.15 -7.38
CA SER A 52 -7.32 -2.05 -8.06
C SER A 52 -6.51 -3.35 -8.07
N GLY A 53 -6.94 -4.37 -7.34
CA GLY A 53 -6.29 -5.68 -7.32
C GLY A 53 -5.23 -5.88 -6.25
N LYS A 54 -5.22 -5.07 -5.17
CA LYS A 54 -4.28 -5.17 -4.04
C LYS A 54 -4.22 -6.59 -3.46
N THR A 55 -5.35 -7.09 -2.99
CA THR A 55 -5.45 -8.45 -2.41
C THR A 55 -5.02 -9.52 -3.40
N ALA A 56 -5.44 -9.42 -4.68
CA ALA A 56 -5.05 -10.36 -5.72
C ALA A 56 -3.55 -10.33 -6.03
N LEU A 57 -2.93 -9.16 -5.97
CA LEU A 57 -1.47 -9.00 -6.09
C LEU A 57 -0.76 -9.74 -4.95
N LEU A 58 -1.22 -9.59 -3.71
CA LEU A 58 -0.64 -10.28 -2.55
C LEU A 58 -0.80 -11.79 -2.65
N GLU A 59 -1.97 -12.30 -3.05
CA GLU A 59 -2.20 -13.72 -3.32
C GLU A 59 -1.25 -14.25 -4.42
N ALA A 60 -1.07 -13.48 -5.50
CA ALA A 60 -0.14 -13.85 -6.56
C ALA A 60 1.32 -13.80 -6.10
N THR A 61 1.67 -12.85 -5.23
CA THR A 61 2.98 -12.75 -4.59
C THR A 61 3.28 -14.00 -3.78
N ALA A 62 2.33 -14.47 -2.98
CA ALA A 62 2.49 -15.71 -2.22
C ALA A 62 2.66 -16.95 -3.12
N ARG A 63 1.85 -17.05 -4.17
CA ARG A 63 1.94 -18.19 -5.13
C ARG A 63 3.26 -18.21 -5.89
N ALA A 64 3.75 -17.07 -6.32
CA ALA A 64 4.98 -16.94 -7.12
C ALA A 64 6.24 -16.76 -6.27
N GLY A 65 6.09 -16.41 -4.99
CA GLY A 65 7.16 -16.00 -4.09
C GLY A 65 8.08 -17.12 -3.60
N GLY A 66 7.76 -18.39 -3.88
CA GLY A 66 8.58 -19.53 -3.46
C GLY A 66 8.64 -19.67 -1.94
N GLN A 67 9.85 -19.59 -1.35
CA GLN A 67 10.05 -19.75 0.09
C GLN A 67 9.91 -18.44 0.90
N ARG A 68 9.54 -17.32 0.27
CA ARG A 68 9.40 -16.03 0.97
C ARG A 68 8.28 -16.10 2.01
N ALA A 69 8.61 -15.76 3.24
CA ALA A 69 7.64 -15.69 4.32
C ALA A 69 6.94 -14.32 4.31
N LEU A 70 5.64 -14.35 4.06
CA LEU A 70 4.81 -13.15 3.95
C LEU A 70 3.89 -13.01 5.16
N ALA A 71 3.75 -11.77 5.63
CA ALA A 71 2.71 -11.39 6.57
C ALA A 71 1.99 -10.13 6.10
N ALA A 72 0.76 -9.91 6.57
CA ALA A 72 -0.02 -8.76 6.16
C ALA A 72 -1.03 -8.31 7.21
N VAL A 73 -1.35 -7.03 7.18
CA VAL A 73 -2.61 -6.49 7.72
C VAL A 73 -3.44 -5.98 6.55
N SER A 74 -4.76 -6.23 6.56
CA SER A 74 -5.67 -5.72 5.56
C SER A 74 -6.68 -4.78 6.20
N GLY A 75 -6.70 -3.53 5.74
CA GLY A 75 -7.66 -2.52 6.15
C GLY A 75 -8.94 -2.60 5.32
N ASP A 76 -10.06 -2.86 5.97
CA ASP A 76 -11.38 -2.84 5.33
C ASP A 76 -12.37 -2.06 6.20
N LEU A 77 -13.39 -1.50 5.55
CA LEU A 77 -14.44 -0.74 6.23
C LEU A 77 -15.32 -1.64 7.10
N ALA A 78 -15.63 -2.88 6.67
CA ALA A 78 -16.66 -3.67 7.29
C ALA A 78 -16.45 -5.20 7.27
N THR A 79 -15.50 -5.74 6.51
CA THR A 79 -15.41 -7.19 6.30
C THR A 79 -14.00 -7.75 6.55
N ASP A 80 -13.97 -9.06 6.86
CA ASP A 80 -12.74 -9.84 7.08
C ASP A 80 -12.28 -10.57 5.81
N ARG A 81 -12.98 -10.36 4.69
CA ARG A 81 -12.82 -11.17 3.48
C ARG A 81 -11.42 -11.12 2.90
N ASP A 82 -10.79 -9.96 2.86
CA ASP A 82 -9.47 -9.82 2.27
C ASP A 82 -8.41 -10.49 3.16
N ALA A 83 -8.48 -10.33 4.48
CA ALA A 83 -7.61 -11.04 5.40
C ALA A 83 -7.81 -12.57 5.34
N GLU A 84 -9.04 -13.04 5.16
CA GLU A 84 -9.33 -14.47 4.98
C GLU A 84 -8.72 -15.02 3.68
N ARG A 85 -8.84 -14.29 2.56
CA ARG A 85 -8.20 -14.64 1.28
C ARG A 85 -6.68 -14.72 1.43
N LEU A 86 -6.07 -13.77 2.13
CA LEU A 86 -4.63 -13.77 2.39
C LEU A 86 -4.21 -14.99 3.23
N ARG A 87 -4.98 -15.36 4.27
CA ARG A 87 -4.72 -16.59 5.06
C ARG A 87 -4.79 -17.85 4.19
N GLN A 88 -5.81 -17.93 3.31
CA GLN A 88 -5.95 -19.05 2.37
C GLN A 88 -4.79 -19.15 1.37
N ALA A 89 -4.17 -18.02 1.02
CA ALA A 89 -2.96 -17.95 0.21
C ALA A 89 -1.67 -18.27 0.99
N GLY A 90 -1.75 -18.59 2.29
CA GLY A 90 -0.60 -18.88 3.14
C GLY A 90 0.10 -17.66 3.75
N ILE A 91 -0.51 -16.48 3.67
CA ILE A 91 0.02 -15.25 4.27
C ILE A 91 -0.49 -15.14 5.71
N ARG A 92 0.41 -14.95 6.68
CA ARG A 92 0.04 -14.63 8.07
C ARG A 92 -0.69 -13.30 8.09
N SER A 93 -2.03 -13.27 8.24
CA SER A 93 -2.76 -12.02 8.08
C SER A 93 -3.80 -11.75 9.17
N ARG A 94 -4.00 -10.45 9.44
CA ARG A 94 -5.07 -9.92 10.30
C ARG A 94 -5.81 -8.80 9.59
N SER A 95 -7.10 -8.71 9.87
CA SER A 95 -7.92 -7.58 9.45
C SER A 95 -7.82 -6.42 10.44
N ILE A 96 -7.95 -5.22 9.89
CA ILE A 96 -8.16 -3.99 10.64
C ILE A 96 -9.48 -3.40 10.15
N THR A 97 -10.51 -3.51 10.98
CA THR A 97 -11.82 -2.88 10.67
C THR A 97 -11.74 -1.40 11.02
N THR A 98 -11.87 -0.54 10.01
CA THR A 98 -11.76 0.91 10.18
C THR A 98 -13.10 1.59 10.44
N GLY A 99 -14.23 0.87 10.27
CA GLY A 99 -15.58 1.42 10.40
C GLY A 99 -15.88 2.46 9.33
N SER A 100 -15.79 3.73 9.68
CA SER A 100 -15.99 4.86 8.74
C SER A 100 -14.72 5.51 8.24
N ALA A 101 -13.54 5.10 8.73
CA ALA A 101 -12.28 5.72 8.32
C ALA A 101 -11.84 5.21 6.94
N CYS A 102 -11.50 6.14 6.05
CA CYS A 102 -11.11 5.89 4.66
C CYS A 102 -9.61 5.56 4.48
N HIS A 103 -8.86 5.37 5.58
CA HIS A 103 -7.44 5.04 5.60
C HIS A 103 -7.07 4.34 6.90
N LEU A 104 -5.90 3.71 6.92
CA LEU A 104 -5.25 3.23 8.13
C LEU A 104 -4.38 4.35 8.74
N ASP A 105 -4.30 4.38 10.07
CA ASP A 105 -3.32 5.15 10.81
C ASP A 105 -2.26 4.22 11.43
N ALA A 106 -1.12 4.77 11.86
CA ALA A 106 -0.01 4.00 12.40
C ALA A 106 -0.38 3.28 13.71
N ARG A 107 -1.32 3.79 14.50
CA ARG A 107 -1.79 3.17 15.75
C ARG A 107 -2.64 1.93 15.47
N LEU A 108 -3.46 1.97 14.41
CA LEU A 108 -4.22 0.80 13.96
C LEU A 108 -3.28 -0.33 13.52
N VAL A 109 -2.27 0.02 12.71
CA VAL A 109 -1.23 -0.92 12.29
C VAL A 109 -0.46 -1.47 13.49
N HIS A 110 -0.03 -0.61 14.43
CA HIS A 110 0.67 -1.01 15.63
C HIS A 110 -0.10 -2.06 16.43
N ARG A 111 -1.40 -1.81 16.69
CA ARG A 111 -2.24 -2.77 17.42
C ARG A 111 -2.37 -4.11 16.70
N ALA A 112 -2.43 -4.10 15.38
CA ALA A 112 -2.53 -5.33 14.59
C ALA A 112 -1.20 -6.11 14.59
N LEU A 113 -0.05 -5.43 14.62
CA LEU A 113 1.28 -6.03 14.70
C LEU A 113 1.45 -6.91 15.94
N HIS A 114 0.90 -6.52 17.11
CA HIS A 114 0.97 -7.32 18.33
C HIS A 114 0.35 -8.73 18.21
N GLY A 115 -0.38 -9.00 17.17
CA GLY A 115 -0.99 -10.31 16.94
C GLY A 115 -0.41 -11.08 15.76
N ILE A 116 0.71 -10.61 15.20
CA ILE A 116 1.43 -11.27 14.11
C ILE A 116 2.88 -11.46 14.56
N GLU A 117 3.33 -12.71 14.55
CA GLU A 117 4.75 -13.00 14.79
C GLU A 117 5.57 -12.63 13.55
N LEU A 118 6.57 -11.75 13.74
CA LEU A 118 7.42 -11.24 12.66
C LEU A 118 8.69 -12.06 12.47
N ASP A 119 9.03 -12.95 13.39
CA ASP A 119 10.22 -13.79 13.27
C ASP A 119 10.16 -14.64 12.00
N GLY A 120 11.21 -14.51 11.20
CA GLY A 120 11.32 -15.20 9.92
C GLY A 120 10.40 -14.67 8.81
N VAL A 121 9.76 -13.51 9.00
CA VAL A 121 9.00 -12.81 7.95
C VAL A 121 9.97 -12.00 7.08
N ASP A 122 9.88 -12.17 5.77
CA ASP A 122 10.68 -11.42 4.79
C ASP A 122 10.00 -10.09 4.42
N HIS A 123 8.70 -10.16 4.13
CA HIS A 123 7.91 -9.02 3.68
C HIS A 123 6.62 -8.90 4.48
N PHE A 124 6.36 -7.70 4.99
CA PHE A 124 5.12 -7.36 5.66
C PHE A 124 4.33 -6.37 4.83
N PHE A 125 3.11 -6.72 4.46
CA PHE A 125 2.25 -5.84 3.67
C PHE A 125 1.19 -5.18 4.55
N ILE A 126 1.09 -3.85 4.42
CA ILE A 126 -0.02 -3.08 4.95
C ILE A 126 -0.95 -2.80 3.76
N GLU A 127 -1.93 -3.68 3.54
CA GLU A 127 -2.95 -3.44 2.54
C GLU A 127 -3.90 -2.36 3.05
N ASN A 128 -3.78 -1.17 2.49
CA ASN A 128 -4.55 -0.02 2.92
C ASN A 128 -6.00 -0.08 2.38
N VAL A 129 -6.89 0.67 3.01
CA VAL A 129 -8.27 0.84 2.53
C VAL A 129 -8.27 1.35 1.08
N GLY A 130 -9.21 0.89 0.29
CA GLY A 130 -9.35 1.30 -1.12
C GLY A 130 -9.65 2.80 -1.24
N ASN A 131 -8.61 3.62 -1.45
CA ASN A 131 -8.69 5.07 -1.57
C ASN A 131 -7.42 5.63 -2.24
N LEU A 132 -7.54 6.70 -3.05
CA LEU A 132 -6.41 7.37 -3.71
C LEU A 132 -6.06 8.75 -3.11
N VAL A 133 -6.64 9.15 -2.00
CA VAL A 133 -6.41 10.46 -1.38
C VAL A 133 -5.84 10.31 0.02
N CYS A 134 -6.63 9.79 0.94
CA CYS A 134 -6.28 9.75 2.36
C CYS A 134 -5.01 8.93 2.68
N PRO A 135 -4.80 7.71 2.11
CA PRO A 135 -3.64 6.89 2.45
C PRO A 135 -2.29 7.50 2.10
N ALA A 136 -2.24 8.45 1.16
CA ALA A 136 -1.00 9.09 0.73
C ALA A 136 -0.37 10.00 1.80
N ILE A 137 -1.15 10.42 2.81
CA ILE A 137 -0.76 11.46 3.77
C ILE A 137 -0.21 10.85 5.07
N PHE A 138 -0.61 9.61 5.39
CA PHE A 138 -0.30 8.99 6.68
C PHE A 138 0.89 8.05 6.55
N ASP A 139 1.95 8.37 7.28
CA ASP A 139 3.06 7.45 7.53
C ASP A 139 2.57 6.33 8.46
N LEU A 140 2.76 5.08 8.07
CA LEU A 140 2.38 3.90 8.86
C LEU A 140 3.59 3.20 9.49
N GLY A 141 4.80 3.73 9.25
CA GLY A 141 6.07 3.12 9.61
C GLY A 141 6.58 2.14 8.55
N GLN A 142 6.00 2.16 7.35
CA GLN A 142 6.46 1.36 6.22
C GLN A 142 7.87 1.75 5.76
N THR A 143 8.53 0.80 5.11
CA THR A 143 9.82 1.04 4.45
C THR A 143 9.63 1.63 3.07
N VAL A 144 8.65 1.10 2.33
CA VAL A 144 8.31 1.53 0.97
C VAL A 144 6.80 1.66 0.80
N SER A 145 6.41 2.55 -0.09
CA SER A 145 5.02 2.80 -0.48
C SER A 145 4.78 2.39 -1.93
N VAL A 146 3.73 1.61 -2.17
CA VAL A 146 3.38 1.07 -3.49
C VAL A 146 1.93 1.39 -3.81
N VAL A 147 1.66 1.87 -5.02
CA VAL A 147 0.29 2.03 -5.53
C VAL A 147 -0.04 0.94 -6.52
N ALA A 148 -1.10 0.18 -6.25
CA ALA A 148 -1.73 -0.69 -7.22
C ALA A 148 -2.75 0.12 -8.04
N LEU A 149 -2.58 0.14 -9.36
CA LEU A 149 -3.44 0.81 -10.34
C LEU A 149 -3.89 -0.21 -11.39
N ALA A 150 -5.20 -0.39 -11.57
CA ALA A 150 -5.67 -1.37 -12.55
C ALA A 150 -5.80 -0.74 -13.95
N VAL A 151 -5.50 -1.51 -15.01
CA VAL A 151 -5.68 -1.07 -16.41
C VAL A 151 -7.12 -0.68 -16.76
N THR A 152 -8.07 -0.94 -15.86
CA THR A 152 -9.49 -0.57 -16.00
C THR A 152 -9.85 0.76 -15.36
N GLU A 153 -8.90 1.45 -14.71
CA GLU A 153 -9.20 2.66 -13.94
C GLU A 153 -9.05 3.97 -14.72
N GLY A 154 -8.44 3.91 -15.90
CA GLY A 154 -8.17 5.06 -16.74
C GLY A 154 -6.73 5.56 -16.65
N GLU A 155 -6.14 5.82 -17.79
CA GLU A 155 -4.73 6.20 -17.97
C GLU A 155 -4.40 7.58 -17.38
N ASP A 156 -5.42 8.40 -17.11
CA ASP A 156 -5.31 9.74 -16.54
C ASP A 156 -5.36 9.77 -15.00
N LYS A 157 -5.46 8.60 -14.34
CA LYS A 157 -5.46 8.52 -12.87
C LYS A 157 -4.29 9.23 -12.21
N PRO A 158 -3.03 9.09 -12.68
CA PRO A 158 -1.91 9.81 -12.09
C PRO A 158 -2.10 11.33 -12.15
N LEU A 159 -2.66 11.84 -13.24
CA LEU A 159 -2.91 13.28 -13.42
C LEU A 159 -4.04 13.80 -12.52
N LYS A 160 -5.04 12.96 -12.23
CA LYS A 160 -6.18 13.32 -11.36
C LYS A 160 -5.83 13.26 -9.88
N TYR A 161 -4.91 12.39 -9.48
CA TYR A 161 -4.52 12.15 -8.09
C TYR A 161 -3.01 12.30 -7.87
N PRO A 162 -2.37 13.41 -8.27
CA PRO A 162 -0.92 13.53 -8.33
C PRO A 162 -0.25 13.29 -6.97
N VAL A 163 -0.87 13.73 -5.86
CA VAL A 163 -0.32 13.56 -4.51
C VAL A 163 -0.06 12.10 -4.18
N MET A 164 -0.97 11.18 -4.57
CA MET A 164 -0.78 9.75 -4.33
C MET A 164 0.45 9.21 -5.05
N PHE A 165 0.70 9.63 -6.29
CA PHE A 165 1.77 9.10 -7.12
C PHE A 165 3.12 9.76 -6.88
N GLN A 166 3.15 10.98 -6.32
CA GLN A 166 4.39 11.71 -5.99
C GLN A 166 5.12 11.16 -4.76
N HIS A 167 4.43 10.44 -3.88
CA HIS A 167 4.95 9.97 -2.60
C HIS A 167 5.06 8.44 -2.51
N VAL A 168 5.27 7.78 -3.65
CA VAL A 168 5.43 6.33 -3.70
C VAL A 168 6.74 5.91 -4.35
N ASP A 169 7.20 4.72 -4.00
CA ASP A 169 8.44 4.14 -4.51
C ASP A 169 8.20 3.32 -5.79
N LEU A 170 6.95 2.88 -6.01
CA LEU A 170 6.56 2.07 -7.18
C LEU A 170 5.08 2.20 -7.49
N VAL A 171 4.75 2.19 -8.77
CA VAL A 171 3.39 1.93 -9.26
C VAL A 171 3.34 0.53 -9.87
N VAL A 172 2.41 -0.31 -9.39
CA VAL A 172 2.12 -1.63 -9.96
C VAL A 172 0.85 -1.53 -10.81
N LEU A 173 1.00 -1.59 -12.12
CA LEU A 173 -0.12 -1.61 -13.06
C LEU A 173 -0.67 -3.03 -13.14
N THR A 174 -1.82 -3.26 -12.52
CA THR A 174 -2.43 -4.58 -12.37
C THR A 174 -3.39 -4.94 -13.50
N LYS A 175 -3.75 -6.21 -13.57
CA LYS A 175 -4.75 -6.77 -14.51
C LYS A 175 -4.33 -6.65 -15.99
N LEU A 176 -3.02 -6.79 -16.30
CA LEU A 176 -2.53 -6.73 -17.69
C LEU A 176 -3.21 -7.74 -18.61
N ASP A 177 -3.72 -8.85 -18.07
CA ASP A 177 -4.51 -9.85 -18.80
C ASP A 177 -5.78 -9.28 -19.44
N LEU A 178 -6.27 -8.13 -18.98
CA LEU A 178 -7.44 -7.46 -19.54
C LEU A 178 -7.10 -6.54 -20.72
N LEU A 179 -5.84 -6.15 -20.95
CA LEU A 179 -5.45 -5.23 -22.03
C LEU A 179 -5.95 -5.66 -23.42
N PRO A 180 -5.90 -6.94 -23.81
CA PRO A 180 -6.43 -7.35 -25.12
C PRO A 180 -7.92 -7.08 -25.32
N HIS A 181 -8.65 -6.86 -24.21
CA HIS A 181 -10.10 -6.61 -24.21
C HIS A 181 -10.46 -5.13 -23.97
N LEU A 182 -9.44 -4.24 -23.90
CA LEU A 182 -9.61 -2.82 -23.62
C LEU A 182 -9.07 -1.98 -24.80
N PRO A 183 -9.88 -1.77 -25.86
CA PRO A 183 -9.44 -1.00 -27.03
C PRO A 183 -9.00 0.42 -26.63
N GLY A 184 -7.82 0.84 -27.10
CA GLY A 184 -7.27 2.17 -26.87
C GLY A 184 -6.54 2.35 -25.53
N VAL A 185 -6.54 1.35 -24.65
CA VAL A 185 -5.76 1.35 -23.40
C VAL A 185 -4.38 0.75 -23.66
N SER A 186 -3.33 1.40 -23.18
CA SER A 186 -1.95 0.92 -23.32
C SER A 186 -1.10 1.21 -22.08
N VAL A 187 -0.13 0.35 -21.82
CA VAL A 187 0.87 0.56 -20.74
C VAL A 187 1.62 1.87 -20.94
N ASP A 188 2.02 2.17 -22.18
CA ASP A 188 2.74 3.41 -22.53
C ASP A 188 1.94 4.68 -22.16
N ALA A 189 0.61 4.66 -22.22
CA ALA A 189 -0.20 5.81 -21.84
C ALA A 189 -0.21 6.02 -20.32
N TYR A 190 -0.26 4.95 -19.54
CA TYR A 190 -0.08 5.01 -18.08
C TYR A 190 1.30 5.54 -17.72
N GLU A 191 2.37 5.05 -18.35
CA GLU A 191 3.72 5.55 -18.12
C GLU A 191 3.85 7.03 -18.46
N ARG A 192 3.31 7.49 -19.59
CA ARG A 192 3.34 8.92 -19.96
C ARG A 192 2.64 9.79 -18.91
N SER A 193 1.48 9.36 -18.43
CA SER A 193 0.74 10.09 -17.39
C SER A 193 1.50 10.11 -16.06
N LEU A 194 2.10 8.99 -15.67
CA LEU A 194 2.89 8.89 -14.44
C LEU A 194 4.13 9.79 -14.51
N ARG A 195 4.87 9.77 -15.64
CA ARG A 195 6.08 10.61 -15.83
C ARG A 195 5.80 12.11 -15.73
N GLN A 196 4.58 12.57 -16.02
CA GLN A 196 4.22 13.98 -15.87
C GLN A 196 4.12 14.43 -14.41
N VAL A 197 3.75 13.54 -13.50
CA VAL A 197 3.53 13.87 -12.08
C VAL A 197 4.61 13.34 -11.16
N ALA A 198 5.24 12.23 -11.53
CA ALA A 198 6.24 11.51 -10.74
C ALA A 198 7.30 10.87 -11.66
N PRO A 199 8.19 11.65 -12.28
CA PRO A 199 9.10 11.16 -13.35
C PRO A 199 10.11 10.13 -12.86
N ALA A 200 10.42 10.10 -11.55
CA ALA A 200 11.37 9.15 -10.95
C ALA A 200 10.72 7.84 -10.48
N VAL A 201 9.39 7.77 -10.41
CA VAL A 201 8.69 6.59 -9.91
C VAL A 201 8.58 5.53 -11.01
N PRO A 202 9.11 4.32 -10.81
CA PRO A 202 9.00 3.25 -11.77
C PRO A 202 7.56 2.70 -11.85
N LEU A 203 7.25 2.06 -12.98
CA LEU A 203 6.01 1.32 -13.19
C LEU A 203 6.34 -0.12 -13.56
N ILE A 204 5.73 -1.08 -12.88
CA ILE A 204 5.78 -2.51 -13.18
C ILE A 204 4.38 -2.99 -13.53
N GLY A 205 4.22 -3.55 -14.73
CA GLY A 205 2.96 -4.16 -15.14
C GLY A 205 2.84 -5.60 -14.69
N VAL A 206 1.70 -6.00 -14.09
CA VAL A 206 1.48 -7.36 -13.60
C VAL A 206 0.09 -7.90 -13.96
N SER A 207 0.00 -9.20 -14.08
CA SER A 207 -1.27 -9.94 -14.03
C SER A 207 -1.21 -11.00 -12.93
N ALA A 208 -2.06 -10.87 -11.92
CA ALA A 208 -2.21 -11.85 -10.86
C ALA A 208 -2.83 -13.18 -11.37
N VAL A 209 -3.47 -13.17 -12.55
CA VAL A 209 -4.12 -14.31 -13.17
C VAL A 209 -3.12 -15.11 -14.02
N SER A 210 -2.42 -14.44 -14.94
CA SER A 210 -1.47 -15.09 -15.86
C SER A 210 -0.05 -15.26 -15.29
N GLY A 211 0.28 -14.51 -14.23
CA GLY A 211 1.63 -14.45 -13.68
C GLY A 211 2.58 -13.50 -14.43
N THR A 212 2.11 -12.84 -15.48
CA THR A 212 2.91 -11.86 -16.23
C THR A 212 3.43 -10.76 -15.29
N GLY A 213 4.72 -10.41 -15.40
CA GLY A 213 5.38 -9.36 -14.61
C GLY A 213 5.59 -9.66 -13.13
N MET A 214 5.13 -10.82 -12.63
CA MET A 214 5.30 -11.19 -11.22
C MET A 214 6.75 -11.36 -10.82
N GLN A 215 7.62 -11.79 -11.73
CA GLN A 215 9.05 -11.92 -11.44
C GLN A 215 9.72 -10.54 -11.26
N ASP A 216 9.35 -9.54 -12.05
CA ASP A 216 9.87 -8.18 -11.93
C ASP A 216 9.42 -7.56 -10.59
N TRP A 217 8.16 -7.77 -10.21
CA TRP A 217 7.62 -7.37 -8.91
C TRP A 217 8.39 -8.02 -7.75
N LEU A 218 8.61 -9.34 -7.79
CA LEU A 218 9.36 -10.05 -6.75
C LEU A 218 10.81 -9.59 -6.68
N SER A 219 11.46 -9.39 -7.82
CA SER A 219 12.83 -8.89 -7.88
C SER A 219 12.94 -7.48 -7.30
N TRP A 220 11.94 -6.63 -7.52
CA TRP A 220 11.89 -5.30 -6.93
C TRP A 220 11.77 -5.37 -5.39
N LEU A 221 10.92 -6.24 -4.86
CA LEU A 221 10.79 -6.45 -3.41
C LEU A 221 12.12 -6.93 -2.79
N ASP A 222 12.76 -7.91 -3.41
CA ASP A 222 14.03 -8.46 -2.93
C ASP A 222 15.14 -7.40 -2.91
N ALA A 223 15.23 -6.57 -3.95
CA ALA A 223 16.18 -5.48 -4.00
C ALA A 223 15.99 -4.48 -2.85
N ARG A 224 14.75 -4.13 -2.52
CA ARG A 224 14.45 -3.23 -1.38
C ARG A 224 14.77 -3.85 -0.03
N ARG A 225 14.64 -5.16 0.10
CA ARG A 225 15.01 -5.86 1.33
C ARG A 225 16.53 -5.85 1.56
N VAL A 226 17.31 -6.08 0.52
CA VAL A 226 18.77 -6.01 0.59
C VAL A 226 19.26 -4.61 1.02
N ASP A 227 18.59 -3.56 0.57
CA ASP A 227 18.89 -2.19 0.98
C ASP A 227 18.77 -2.01 2.52
N ILE A 228 17.75 -2.65 3.15
CA ILE A 228 17.55 -2.61 4.60
C ILE A 228 18.65 -3.38 5.34
N GLU A 229 18.97 -4.58 4.89
CA GLU A 229 19.99 -5.42 5.51
C GLU A 229 21.37 -4.74 5.47
N THR A 230 21.68 -4.08 4.36
CA THR A 230 22.94 -3.35 4.19
C THR A 230 23.01 -2.10 5.08
N ALA A 231 21.89 -1.36 5.19
CA ALA A 231 21.79 -0.21 6.07
C ALA A 231 21.92 -0.60 7.56
N ALA A 232 21.30 -1.70 7.96
CA ALA A 232 21.39 -2.23 9.33
C ALA A 232 22.84 -2.67 9.67
N ALA A 233 23.53 -3.35 8.76
CA ALA A 233 24.91 -3.78 8.93
C ALA A 233 25.88 -2.60 9.03
N SER A 234 25.60 -1.47 8.40
CA SER A 234 26.43 -0.26 8.45
C SER A 234 26.18 0.61 9.68
N ALA A 235 25.05 0.41 10.38
CA ALA A 235 24.66 1.18 11.57
C ALA A 235 25.11 0.53 12.90
N ASP A 236 25.66 -0.70 12.89
CA ASP A 236 26.23 -1.37 14.07
C ASP A 236 27.74 -1.14 14.14
N PRO A 237 28.23 -0.10 14.84
CA PRO A 237 29.65 0.05 15.13
C PRO A 237 29.98 -0.87 16.31
N ARG A 238 30.71 -1.95 16.05
CA ARG A 238 31.36 -2.77 17.09
C ARG A 238 32.28 -1.94 17.96
#